data_3564a66f80286783594964c81ee48658
#
_entry.id   3564a66f80286783594964c81ee48658
#
_cell.length_a   1.000
_cell.length_b   1.000
_cell.length_c   1.000
_cell.angle_alpha   90.00
_cell.angle_beta   90.00
_cell.angle_gamma   90.00
#
_symmetry.space_group_name_H-M   'P 1'
#
loop_
_entity.id
_entity.type
_entity.pdbx_description
1 polymer ?
#
loop_
_entity_poly.entity_id
_entity_poly.type
_entity_poly.pdbx_seq_one_letter_code
_entity_poly.pdbx_strand_id
1 'polypeptide(L)'
;SGYSEHVPKLIYRDPKHYYPYLKERWGAHPPEFGYKDIIPEFKAENWDPAAWASLFKEVGATYVVMTAEHHDGWANWDSDLTPWNAVDKGPKRDLVGDLGKALRKEGLKYAPSYHRERHTGFFAKDQYAVHSEPHADIAEEIKRVPEAAMLYGPDFSYSKNYVDDYVARWKEIQEKYNPDMLWMDDFPIYTRDGNRVRKGQAKPEIQYLDDALR
;
A
#
# COMPACT_ATOMS: atom_id res chain seq x y z
N SER A 1 11.23 9.00 -12.28
CA SER A 1 10.10 8.92 -13.22
C SER A 1 8.82 8.76 -12.42
N GLY A 2 7.76 9.47 -12.79
CA GLY A 2 6.47 9.42 -12.10
C GLY A 2 5.69 8.11 -12.25
N TYR A 3 6.37 6.98 -12.50
CA TYR A 3 5.76 5.66 -12.65
C TYR A 3 6.32 4.61 -11.70
N SER A 4 7.19 5.01 -10.78
CA SER A 4 7.86 4.04 -9.87
C SER A 4 6.87 3.31 -8.96
N GLU A 5 5.83 3.98 -8.49
CA GLU A 5 4.78 3.40 -7.65
C GLU A 5 3.92 2.36 -8.40
N HIS A 6 3.95 2.36 -9.73
CA HIS A 6 3.23 1.40 -10.55
C HIS A 6 4.07 0.18 -10.95
N VAL A 7 5.37 0.18 -10.69
CA VAL A 7 6.26 -0.94 -11.03
C VAL A 7 5.75 -2.28 -10.51
N PRO A 8 5.23 -2.40 -9.29
CA PRO A 8 4.73 -3.68 -8.80
C PRO A 8 3.70 -4.33 -9.73
N LYS A 9 2.73 -3.56 -10.23
CA LYS A 9 1.74 -4.09 -11.18
C LYS A 9 2.27 -4.23 -12.59
N LEU A 10 3.17 -3.34 -13.02
CA LEU A 10 3.71 -3.33 -14.38
C LEU A 10 4.59 -4.56 -14.64
N ILE A 11 5.23 -5.12 -13.62
CA ILE A 11 5.92 -6.40 -13.70
C ILE A 11 5.04 -7.45 -14.38
N TYR A 12 3.75 -7.52 -14.01
CA TYR A 12 2.83 -8.52 -14.51
C TYR A 12 2.05 -8.08 -15.76
N ARG A 13 1.85 -6.77 -15.93
CA ARG A 13 1.06 -6.23 -17.06
C ARG A 13 1.87 -5.94 -18.31
N ASP A 14 3.18 -5.75 -18.14
CA ASP A 14 4.11 -5.52 -19.25
C ASP A 14 5.31 -6.46 -19.16
N PRO A 15 5.07 -7.78 -19.24
CA PRO A 15 6.13 -8.79 -19.13
C PRO A 15 7.21 -8.62 -20.18
N LYS A 16 6.88 -8.07 -21.35
CA LYS A 16 7.84 -7.83 -22.43
C LYS A 16 8.99 -6.92 -22.01
N HIS A 17 8.69 -5.89 -21.19
CA HIS A 17 9.70 -4.96 -20.69
C HIS A 17 10.32 -5.41 -19.38
N TYR A 18 9.50 -5.92 -18.45
CA TYR A 18 9.97 -6.17 -17.09
C TYR A 18 10.63 -7.53 -16.90
N TYR A 19 10.20 -8.60 -17.59
CA TYR A 19 10.79 -9.93 -17.41
C TYR A 19 12.26 -10.01 -17.83
N PRO A 20 12.69 -9.44 -18.97
CA PRO A 20 14.12 -9.38 -19.31
C PRO A 20 14.95 -8.65 -18.25
N TYR A 21 14.45 -7.51 -17.75
CA TYR A 21 15.13 -6.74 -16.70
C TYR A 21 15.24 -7.53 -15.38
N LEU A 22 14.17 -8.17 -14.94
CA LEU A 22 14.17 -8.98 -13.72
C LEU A 22 15.14 -10.16 -13.85
N LYS A 23 15.12 -10.85 -15.01
CA LYS A 23 16.01 -11.96 -15.30
C LYS A 23 17.48 -11.54 -15.32
N GLU A 24 17.80 -10.40 -15.91
CA GLU A 24 19.16 -9.83 -15.91
C GLU A 24 19.62 -9.50 -14.48
N ARG A 25 18.75 -8.88 -13.68
CA ARG A 25 19.08 -8.38 -12.34
C ARG A 25 19.11 -9.46 -11.27
N TRP A 26 18.18 -10.42 -11.30
CA TRP A 26 17.97 -11.44 -10.27
C TRP A 26 17.98 -12.89 -10.78
N GLY A 27 18.22 -13.10 -12.06
CA GLY A 27 18.31 -14.44 -12.65
C GLY A 27 16.98 -15.11 -12.99
N ALA A 28 15.86 -14.52 -12.57
CA ALA A 28 14.51 -15.06 -12.76
C ALA A 28 13.47 -13.95 -12.95
N HIS A 29 12.25 -14.32 -13.30
CA HIS A 29 11.08 -13.44 -13.43
C HIS A 29 9.82 -14.19 -12.95
N PRO A 30 8.64 -13.53 -12.87
CA PRO A 30 7.41 -14.21 -12.51
C PRO A 30 7.14 -15.46 -13.39
N PRO A 31 6.60 -16.54 -12.81
CA PRO A 31 6.17 -16.66 -11.41
C PRO A 31 7.27 -17.13 -10.43
N GLU A 32 8.52 -17.32 -10.89
CA GLU A 32 9.65 -17.75 -10.03
C GLU A 32 10.13 -16.63 -9.13
N PHE A 33 10.19 -15.39 -9.65
CA PHE A 33 10.64 -14.20 -8.96
C PHE A 33 9.76 -13.01 -9.35
N GLY A 34 8.99 -12.48 -8.41
CA GLY A 34 8.05 -11.39 -8.64
C GLY A 34 8.18 -10.26 -7.60
N TYR A 35 7.13 -9.44 -7.49
CA TYR A 35 7.15 -8.29 -6.60
C TYR A 35 7.41 -8.67 -5.13
N LYS A 36 6.80 -9.76 -4.63
CA LYS A 36 7.04 -10.26 -3.27
C LYS A 36 8.50 -10.54 -2.95
N ASP A 37 9.29 -10.92 -3.98
CA ASP A 37 10.70 -11.27 -3.84
C ASP A 37 11.60 -10.03 -3.91
N ILE A 38 11.11 -8.93 -4.48
CA ILE A 38 11.82 -7.63 -4.52
C ILE A 38 11.74 -6.94 -3.17
N ILE A 39 10.65 -7.10 -2.42
CA ILE A 39 10.44 -6.43 -1.12
C ILE A 39 11.62 -6.65 -0.16
N PRO A 40 12.15 -7.87 0.04
CA PRO A 40 13.30 -8.10 0.91
C PRO A 40 14.58 -7.38 0.49
N GLU A 41 14.68 -6.95 -0.77
CA GLU A 41 15.84 -6.19 -1.27
C GLU A 41 15.81 -4.71 -0.87
N PHE A 42 14.67 -4.19 -0.43
CA PHE A 42 14.54 -2.85 0.13
C PHE A 42 15.09 -2.83 1.56
N LYS A 43 16.31 -2.33 1.75
CA LYS A 43 17.02 -2.31 3.05
C LYS A 43 16.92 -0.98 3.78
N ALA A 44 16.65 0.12 3.08
CA ALA A 44 16.64 1.49 3.62
C ALA A 44 17.94 1.83 4.39
N GLU A 45 19.12 1.45 3.87
CA GLU A 45 20.41 1.62 4.54
C GLU A 45 20.70 3.07 4.92
N ASN A 46 20.23 4.00 4.12
CA ASN A 46 20.45 5.44 4.33
C ASN A 46 19.24 6.13 5.01
N TRP A 47 18.36 5.36 5.64
CA TRP A 47 17.20 5.91 6.34
C TRP A 47 17.62 6.64 7.61
N ASP A 48 17.59 7.96 7.57
CA ASP A 48 17.83 8.86 8.69
C ASP A 48 16.64 9.80 8.87
N PRO A 49 15.62 9.41 9.65
CA PRO A 49 14.43 10.22 9.86
C PRO A 49 14.70 11.54 10.58
N ALA A 50 15.78 11.62 11.39
CA ALA A 50 16.15 12.85 12.07
C ALA A 50 16.72 13.88 11.09
N ALA A 51 17.63 13.44 10.20
CA ALA A 51 18.16 14.31 9.14
C ALA A 51 17.05 14.77 8.18
N TRP A 52 16.11 13.88 7.85
CA TRP A 52 14.96 14.25 7.02
C TRP A 52 14.06 15.28 7.69
N ALA A 53 13.72 15.09 8.97
CA ALA A 53 12.88 16.02 9.72
C ALA A 53 13.53 17.41 9.83
N SER A 54 14.84 17.45 10.10
CA SER A 54 15.63 18.69 10.15
C SER A 54 15.63 19.42 8.81
N LEU A 55 15.86 18.68 7.71
CA LEU A 55 15.82 19.25 6.35
C LEU A 55 14.42 19.82 6.02
N PHE A 56 13.35 19.10 6.34
CA PHE A 56 11.99 19.60 6.10
C PHE A 56 11.70 20.86 6.92
N LYS A 57 12.19 20.94 8.13
CA LYS A 57 12.09 22.13 8.97
C LYS A 57 12.86 23.32 8.36
N GLU A 58 14.07 23.09 7.93
CA GLU A 58 14.95 24.09 7.31
C GLU A 58 14.31 24.72 6.07
N VAL A 59 13.69 23.91 5.21
CA VAL A 59 13.02 24.39 4.00
C VAL A 59 11.62 25.00 4.26
N GLY A 60 11.20 25.10 5.53
CA GLY A 60 9.96 25.78 5.92
C GLY A 60 8.70 24.91 5.84
N ALA A 61 8.82 23.58 5.80
CA ALA A 61 7.65 22.72 5.89
C ALA A 61 6.92 22.91 7.23
N THR A 62 5.61 22.83 7.20
CA THR A 62 4.77 22.87 8.42
C THR A 62 4.16 21.51 8.73
N TYR A 63 3.99 20.67 7.72
CA TYR A 63 3.58 19.28 7.84
C TYR A 63 4.29 18.43 6.77
N VAL A 64 4.36 17.14 7.02
CA VAL A 64 4.97 16.16 6.10
C VAL A 64 4.01 15.01 5.89
N VAL A 65 3.80 14.66 4.61
CA VAL A 65 3.01 13.50 4.21
C VAL A 65 3.95 12.41 3.73
N MET A 66 3.92 11.26 4.42
CA MET A 66 4.68 10.08 4.03
C MET A 66 3.72 8.96 3.62
N THR A 67 4.00 8.28 2.52
CA THR A 67 3.23 7.12 2.11
C THR A 67 3.39 5.99 3.12
N ALA A 68 2.29 5.66 3.82
CA ALA A 68 2.23 4.52 4.72
C ALA A 68 1.95 3.23 3.94
N GLU A 69 0.96 3.24 3.07
CA GLU A 69 0.66 2.13 2.15
C GLU A 69 0.22 2.70 0.81
N HIS A 70 0.70 2.13 -0.29
CA HIS A 70 0.21 2.39 -1.63
C HIS A 70 -0.69 1.24 -2.12
N HIS A 71 -1.11 1.27 -3.38
CA HIS A 71 -1.97 0.24 -3.98
C HIS A 71 -1.35 -1.16 -4.01
N ASP A 72 -0.05 -1.28 -3.78
CA ASP A 72 0.72 -2.51 -3.82
C ASP A 72 0.58 -3.40 -2.58
N GLY A 73 -0.07 -2.89 -1.52
CA GLY A 73 -0.33 -3.65 -0.30
C GLY A 73 0.85 -3.75 0.67
N TRP A 74 1.97 -3.07 0.37
CA TRP A 74 3.13 -3.00 1.24
C TRP A 74 2.93 -1.96 2.34
N ALA A 75 3.03 -2.39 3.61
CA ALA A 75 2.91 -1.54 4.78
C ALA A 75 4.27 -0.98 5.21
N ASN A 76 4.47 0.34 5.12
CA ASN A 76 5.71 0.99 5.58
C ASN A 76 5.77 1.19 7.11
N TRP A 77 4.85 0.57 7.86
CA TRP A 77 4.79 0.64 9.32
C TRP A 77 4.85 -0.75 9.95
N ASP A 78 4.93 -0.81 11.28
CA ASP A 78 4.83 -2.01 12.10
C ASP A 78 3.37 -2.46 12.17
N SER A 79 2.91 -3.23 11.20
CA SER A 79 1.53 -3.69 11.10
C SER A 79 1.36 -5.06 11.74
N ASP A 80 0.35 -5.19 12.61
CA ASP A 80 -0.10 -6.46 13.16
C ASP A 80 -1.08 -7.20 12.23
N LEU A 81 -1.54 -6.54 11.15
CA LEU A 81 -2.58 -7.03 10.25
C LEU A 81 -2.03 -7.71 9.00
N THR A 82 -0.75 -7.54 8.70
CA THR A 82 -0.10 -8.16 7.55
C THR A 82 1.37 -8.44 7.82
N PRO A 83 1.88 -9.62 7.43
CA PRO A 83 3.33 -9.90 7.49
C PRO A 83 4.12 -9.16 6.40
N TRP A 84 3.43 -8.50 5.47
CA TRP A 84 4.04 -7.69 4.41
C TRP A 84 4.22 -6.25 4.89
N ASN A 85 5.01 -6.09 5.93
CA ASN A 85 5.29 -4.81 6.57
C ASN A 85 6.80 -4.56 6.69
N ALA A 86 7.18 -3.31 6.95
CA ALA A 86 8.58 -2.87 6.96
C ALA A 86 9.40 -3.43 8.14
N VAL A 87 8.76 -3.92 9.20
CA VAL A 87 9.43 -4.54 10.33
C VAL A 87 9.71 -6.02 10.07
N ASP A 88 8.73 -6.74 9.51
CA ASP A 88 8.87 -8.18 9.26
C ASP A 88 9.64 -8.51 7.98
N LYS A 89 9.63 -7.62 7.01
CA LYS A 89 10.32 -7.80 5.73
C LYS A 89 11.12 -6.53 5.37
N GLY A 90 11.97 -6.62 4.37
CA GLY A 90 12.71 -5.48 3.84
C GLY A 90 13.57 -4.74 4.87
N PRO A 91 13.24 -3.48 5.22
CA PRO A 91 14.07 -2.61 6.06
C PRO A 91 14.28 -3.09 7.49
N LYS A 92 13.40 -3.95 8.01
CA LYS A 92 13.38 -4.37 9.41
C LYS A 92 13.24 -3.19 10.39
N ARG A 93 12.46 -2.20 9.99
CA ARG A 93 12.23 -0.95 10.74
C ARG A 93 10.84 -0.40 10.47
N ASP A 94 10.27 0.25 11.47
CA ASP A 94 9.02 1.00 11.36
C ASP A 94 9.30 2.39 10.76
N LEU A 95 9.25 2.49 9.43
CA LEU A 95 9.57 3.72 8.72
C LEU A 95 8.58 4.85 9.05
N VAL A 96 7.29 4.53 9.16
CA VAL A 96 6.21 5.47 9.48
C VAL A 96 6.37 6.01 10.90
N GLY A 97 6.56 5.13 11.87
CA GLY A 97 6.74 5.52 13.27
C GLY A 97 8.04 6.28 13.51
N ASP A 98 9.13 5.87 12.88
CA ASP A 98 10.43 6.55 13.02
C ASP A 98 10.35 7.99 12.51
N LEU A 99 9.78 8.22 11.31
CA LEU A 99 9.63 9.56 10.76
C LEU A 99 8.66 10.41 11.58
N GLY A 100 7.53 9.85 12.00
CA GLY A 100 6.55 10.56 12.82
C GLY A 100 7.15 11.07 14.14
N LYS A 101 7.98 10.24 14.81
CA LYS A 101 8.71 10.64 16.03
C LYS A 101 9.70 11.78 15.76
N ALA A 102 10.45 11.69 14.65
CA ALA A 102 11.43 12.72 14.29
C ALA A 102 10.77 14.05 13.94
N LEU A 103 9.69 14.03 13.15
CA LEU A 103 8.94 15.24 12.77
C LEU A 103 8.38 15.97 14.00
N ARG A 104 7.81 15.24 14.96
CA ARG A 104 7.29 15.85 16.19
C ARG A 104 8.37 16.52 17.03
N LYS A 105 9.60 15.98 17.06
CA LYS A 105 10.73 16.63 17.74
C LYS A 105 11.08 17.99 17.11
N GLU A 106 10.92 18.11 15.80
CA GLU A 106 11.13 19.37 15.06
C GLU A 106 9.89 20.30 15.09
N GLY A 107 8.80 19.88 15.75
CA GLY A 107 7.55 20.65 15.81
C GLY A 107 6.79 20.66 14.49
N LEU A 108 7.03 19.68 13.61
CA LEU A 108 6.32 19.47 12.36
C LEU A 108 5.09 18.59 12.57
N LYS A 109 4.04 18.86 11.81
CA LYS A 109 2.85 18.02 11.74
C LYS A 109 3.13 16.78 10.89
N TYR A 110 2.53 15.65 11.27
CA TYR A 110 2.71 14.38 10.58
C TYR A 110 1.40 13.85 10.00
N ALA A 111 1.42 13.52 8.72
CA ALA A 111 0.28 13.06 7.95
C ALA A 111 0.66 11.82 7.10
N PRO A 112 0.51 10.58 7.60
CA PRO A 112 0.68 9.41 6.76
C PRO A 112 -0.32 9.41 5.62
N SER A 113 0.10 9.01 4.40
CA SER A 113 -0.82 8.81 3.29
C SER A 113 -1.16 7.34 3.09
N TYR A 114 -2.41 7.08 2.76
CA TYR A 114 -2.97 5.75 2.65
C TYR A 114 -3.71 5.59 1.33
N HIS A 115 -3.23 4.70 0.46
CA HIS A 115 -3.65 4.57 -0.94
C HIS A 115 -4.15 3.15 -1.26
N ARG A 116 -4.73 2.44 -0.30
CA ARG A 116 -5.17 1.06 -0.48
C ARG A 116 -6.46 0.93 -1.30
N GLU A 117 -7.11 2.02 -1.64
CA GLU A 117 -8.41 2.02 -2.32
C GLU A 117 -8.43 1.12 -3.57
N ARG A 118 -7.37 1.11 -4.37
CA ARG A 118 -7.31 0.32 -5.61
C ARG A 118 -6.52 -0.97 -5.49
N HIS A 119 -6.21 -1.39 -4.27
CA HIS A 119 -5.35 -2.54 -4.04
C HIS A 119 -5.86 -3.82 -4.74
N THR A 120 -7.15 -4.15 -4.60
CA THR A 120 -7.74 -5.34 -5.22
C THR A 120 -7.63 -5.34 -6.75
N GLY A 121 -7.82 -4.17 -7.38
CA GLY A 121 -7.69 -3.99 -8.81
C GLY A 121 -6.25 -3.85 -9.31
N PHE A 122 -5.33 -3.54 -8.41
CA PHE A 122 -3.96 -3.21 -8.78
C PHE A 122 -3.23 -4.40 -9.44
N PHE A 123 -3.42 -5.58 -8.91
CA PHE A 123 -2.84 -6.84 -9.39
C PHE A 123 -3.82 -7.72 -10.18
N ALA A 124 -5.03 -7.27 -10.36
CA ALA A 124 -6.05 -7.99 -11.10
C ALA A 124 -5.86 -7.86 -12.63
N LYS A 125 -6.35 -8.82 -13.39
CA LYS A 125 -6.39 -8.77 -14.86
C LYS A 125 -7.15 -7.56 -15.36
N ASP A 126 -8.32 -7.29 -14.75
CA ASP A 126 -9.11 -6.09 -15.00
C ASP A 126 -9.16 -5.22 -13.74
N GLN A 127 -8.41 -4.13 -13.76
CA GLN A 127 -8.31 -3.19 -12.64
C GLN A 127 -9.59 -2.40 -12.36
N TYR A 128 -10.56 -2.44 -13.26
CA TYR A 128 -11.82 -1.70 -13.16
C TYR A 128 -13.02 -2.58 -12.84
N ALA A 129 -12.84 -3.90 -12.87
CA ALA A 129 -13.88 -4.82 -12.49
C ALA A 129 -14.07 -4.83 -10.96
N VAL A 130 -15.32 -4.98 -10.53
CA VAL A 130 -15.66 -5.17 -9.10
C VAL A 130 -15.12 -6.50 -8.61
N HIS A 131 -15.19 -7.53 -9.47
CA HIS A 131 -14.59 -8.83 -9.27
C HIS A 131 -13.70 -9.14 -10.45
N SER A 132 -12.50 -9.57 -10.20
CA SER A 132 -11.54 -9.97 -11.23
C SER A 132 -10.69 -11.12 -10.71
N GLU A 133 -9.98 -11.75 -11.63
CA GLU A 133 -8.97 -12.75 -11.30
C GLU A 133 -7.59 -12.08 -11.23
N PRO A 134 -6.64 -12.65 -10.49
CA PRO A 134 -5.25 -12.23 -10.55
C PRO A 134 -4.64 -12.49 -11.93
N HIS A 135 -3.55 -11.83 -12.26
CA HIS A 135 -2.69 -12.27 -13.34
C HIS A 135 -2.24 -13.71 -13.12
N ALA A 136 -2.05 -14.47 -14.19
CA ALA A 136 -1.70 -15.90 -14.10
C ALA A 136 -0.44 -16.14 -13.27
N ASP A 137 0.60 -15.33 -13.46
CA ASP A 137 1.84 -15.46 -12.71
C ASP A 137 1.66 -15.16 -11.22
N ILE A 138 0.80 -14.19 -10.86
CA ILE A 138 0.45 -13.92 -9.45
C ILE A 138 -0.29 -15.12 -8.85
N ALA A 139 -1.22 -15.72 -9.60
CA ALA A 139 -1.91 -16.91 -9.13
C ALA A 139 -0.93 -18.07 -8.82
N GLU A 140 0.08 -18.26 -9.68
CA GLU A 140 1.13 -19.25 -9.45
C GLU A 140 2.06 -18.87 -8.28
N GLU A 141 2.39 -17.60 -8.10
CA GLU A 141 3.15 -17.12 -6.94
C GLU A 141 2.39 -17.38 -5.63
N ILE A 142 1.08 -17.12 -5.57
CA ILE A 142 0.24 -17.37 -4.40
C ILE A 142 0.16 -18.89 -4.11
N LYS A 143 0.07 -19.74 -5.12
CA LYS A 143 0.11 -21.19 -4.92
C LYS A 143 1.41 -21.66 -4.27
N ARG A 144 2.55 -21.06 -4.65
CA ARG A 144 3.87 -21.38 -4.10
C ARG A 144 4.09 -20.78 -2.71
N VAL A 145 3.59 -19.56 -2.50
CA VAL A 145 3.72 -18.78 -1.26
C VAL A 145 2.35 -18.25 -0.87
N PRO A 146 1.50 -19.04 -0.17
CA PRO A 146 0.12 -18.65 0.15
C PRO A 146 0.01 -17.31 0.91
N GLU A 147 0.99 -16.97 1.74
CA GLU A 147 1.07 -15.68 2.43
C GLU A 147 1.06 -14.48 1.47
N ALA A 148 1.54 -14.65 0.23
CA ALA A 148 1.55 -13.60 -0.78
C ALA A 148 0.14 -13.14 -1.20
N ALA A 149 -0.90 -13.91 -0.92
CA ALA A 149 -2.28 -13.48 -1.11
C ALA A 149 -2.60 -12.20 -0.31
N MET A 150 -2.01 -12.03 0.87
CA MET A 150 -2.20 -10.82 1.69
C MET A 150 -1.53 -9.58 1.09
N LEU A 151 -0.48 -9.78 0.29
CA LEU A 151 0.21 -8.70 -0.43
C LEU A 151 -0.55 -8.31 -1.71
N TYR A 152 -0.95 -9.31 -2.50
CA TYR A 152 -1.56 -9.07 -3.82
C TYR A 152 -3.06 -8.77 -3.79
N GLY A 153 -3.73 -9.11 -2.70
CA GLY A 153 -5.17 -9.01 -2.52
C GLY A 153 -5.80 -10.39 -2.30
N PRO A 154 -6.49 -10.60 -1.17
CA PRO A 154 -6.93 -11.93 -0.77
C PRO A 154 -7.99 -12.54 -1.67
N ASP A 155 -8.85 -11.73 -2.28
CA ASP A 155 -9.98 -12.18 -3.09
C ASP A 155 -10.14 -11.41 -4.41
N PHE A 156 -9.23 -10.48 -4.72
CA PHE A 156 -9.22 -9.65 -5.94
C PHE A 156 -10.59 -9.00 -6.23
N SER A 157 -11.35 -8.72 -5.19
CA SER A 157 -12.67 -8.12 -5.26
C SER A 157 -12.87 -7.05 -4.20
N TYR A 158 -13.77 -6.12 -4.49
CA TYR A 158 -14.20 -5.11 -3.51
C TYR A 158 -15.29 -5.70 -2.59
N SER A 159 -14.92 -6.76 -1.89
CA SER A 159 -15.79 -7.45 -0.95
C SER A 159 -15.91 -6.73 0.39
N LYS A 160 -16.84 -7.19 1.23
CA LYS A 160 -16.92 -6.72 2.62
C LYS A 160 -15.60 -6.98 3.37
N ASN A 161 -14.96 -8.13 3.15
CA ASN A 161 -13.69 -8.47 3.77
C ASN A 161 -12.59 -7.48 3.40
N TYR A 162 -12.57 -7.04 2.14
CA TYR A 162 -11.66 -6.01 1.69
C TYR A 162 -11.89 -4.67 2.41
N VAL A 163 -13.14 -4.26 2.54
CA VAL A 163 -13.50 -3.00 3.25
C VAL A 163 -13.13 -3.08 4.73
N ASP A 164 -13.39 -4.22 5.36
CA ASP A 164 -13.05 -4.45 6.77
C ASP A 164 -11.53 -4.38 6.98
N ASP A 165 -10.72 -5.03 6.12
CA ASP A 165 -9.26 -4.95 6.15
C ASP A 165 -8.75 -3.53 5.88
N TYR A 166 -9.34 -2.84 4.90
CA TYR A 166 -9.02 -1.44 4.60
C TYR A 166 -9.19 -0.54 5.83
N VAL A 167 -10.34 -0.65 6.49
CA VAL A 167 -10.67 0.14 7.69
C VAL A 167 -9.79 -0.25 8.87
N ALA A 168 -9.54 -1.55 9.06
CA ALA A 168 -8.70 -2.03 10.16
C ALA A 168 -7.27 -1.49 10.07
N ARG A 169 -6.64 -1.53 8.88
CA ARG A 169 -5.29 -0.98 8.67
C ARG A 169 -5.24 0.53 8.89
N TRP A 170 -6.25 1.24 8.43
CA TRP A 170 -6.35 2.68 8.65
C TRP A 170 -6.45 3.02 10.15
N LYS A 171 -7.30 2.30 10.89
CA LYS A 171 -7.42 2.45 12.35
C LYS A 171 -6.11 2.11 13.05
N GLU A 172 -5.41 1.06 12.63
CA GLU A 172 -4.12 0.69 13.19
C GLU A 172 -3.09 1.83 13.06
N ILE A 173 -3.00 2.49 11.90
CA ILE A 173 -2.14 3.66 11.71
C ILE A 173 -2.53 4.78 12.66
N GLN A 174 -3.83 5.05 12.80
CA GLN A 174 -4.34 6.09 13.69
C GLN A 174 -4.02 5.79 15.16
N GLU A 175 -4.25 4.58 15.60
CA GLU A 175 -4.03 4.15 16.99
C GLU A 175 -2.56 4.08 17.35
N LYS A 176 -1.72 3.52 16.49
CA LYS A 176 -0.27 3.37 16.75
C LYS A 176 0.48 4.70 16.70
N TYR A 177 0.11 5.60 15.80
CA TYR A 177 0.94 6.80 15.53
C TYR A 177 0.28 8.13 15.87
N ASN A 178 -1.02 8.15 16.14
CA ASN A 178 -1.80 9.35 16.45
C ASN A 178 -1.41 10.54 15.53
N PRO A 179 -1.55 10.40 14.20
CA PRO A 179 -1.14 11.43 13.25
C PRO A 179 -2.00 12.69 13.37
N ASP A 180 -1.45 13.84 12.98
CA ASP A 180 -2.20 15.10 12.94
C ASP A 180 -3.26 15.12 11.83
N MET A 181 -3.03 14.37 10.76
CA MET A 181 -3.93 14.17 9.64
C MET A 181 -3.64 12.82 8.97
N LEU A 182 -4.64 12.18 8.42
CA LEU A 182 -4.49 11.05 7.53
C LEU A 182 -4.87 11.49 6.12
N TRP A 183 -3.92 11.39 5.19
CA TRP A 183 -4.16 11.68 3.79
C TRP A 183 -4.65 10.42 3.08
N MET A 184 -5.84 10.46 2.52
CA MET A 184 -6.37 9.38 1.68
C MET A 184 -6.39 9.83 0.22
N ASP A 185 -5.69 9.08 -0.63
CA ASP A 185 -5.80 9.23 -2.06
C ASP A 185 -6.90 8.30 -2.60
N ASP A 186 -7.62 8.73 -3.65
CA ASP A 186 -8.69 7.94 -4.25
C ASP A 186 -9.70 7.39 -3.22
N PHE A 187 -10.43 8.27 -2.55
CA PHE A 187 -11.40 7.89 -1.53
C PHE A 187 -12.37 6.81 -2.04
N PRO A 188 -12.47 5.64 -1.37
CA PRO A 188 -13.32 4.55 -1.82
C PRO A 188 -14.78 4.94 -1.67
N ILE A 189 -15.48 5.07 -2.78
CA ILE A 189 -16.93 5.26 -2.78
C ILE A 189 -17.56 3.90 -3.08
N TYR A 190 -17.82 3.13 -2.02
CA TYR A 190 -18.52 1.86 -2.11
C TYR A 190 -19.93 1.98 -1.55
N THR A 191 -20.84 1.26 -2.15
CA THR A 191 -22.18 1.07 -1.60
C THR A 191 -22.13 0.05 -0.46
N ARG A 192 -23.16 0.05 0.40
CA ARG A 192 -23.31 -0.89 1.52
C ARG A 192 -23.25 -2.37 1.12
N ASP A 193 -23.54 -2.67 -0.14
CA ASP A 193 -23.48 -4.00 -0.75
C ASP A 193 -22.14 -4.28 -1.48
N GLY A 194 -21.14 -3.40 -1.28
CA GLY A 194 -19.79 -3.58 -1.83
C GLY A 194 -19.62 -3.13 -3.28
N ASN A 195 -20.63 -2.48 -3.89
CA ASN A 195 -20.50 -2.00 -5.25
C ASN A 195 -19.77 -0.66 -5.32
N ARG A 196 -18.85 -0.52 -6.26
CA ARG A 196 -18.15 0.75 -6.50
C ARG A 196 -19.09 1.78 -7.11
N VAL A 197 -19.18 2.96 -6.49
CA VAL A 197 -19.90 4.10 -7.07
C VAL A 197 -19.00 4.80 -8.09
N ARG A 198 -19.44 4.87 -9.34
CA ARG A 198 -18.73 5.63 -10.38
C ARG A 198 -18.91 7.14 -10.14
N LYS A 199 -17.85 7.90 -10.42
CA LYS A 199 -17.88 9.36 -10.40
C LYS A 199 -19.06 9.88 -11.24
N GLY A 200 -20.03 10.57 -10.62
CA GLY A 200 -21.23 11.09 -11.29
C GLY A 200 -22.51 10.30 -11.07
N GLN A 201 -22.49 9.16 -10.41
CA GLN A 201 -23.72 8.51 -9.94
C GLN A 201 -24.18 9.15 -8.62
N ALA A 202 -25.51 9.30 -8.46
CA ALA A 202 -26.11 9.82 -7.24
C ALA A 202 -25.54 9.07 -6.02
N LYS A 203 -25.14 9.81 -5.01
CA LYS A 203 -24.56 9.28 -3.77
C LYS A 203 -25.46 8.18 -3.17
N PRO A 204 -25.11 6.91 -3.31
CA PRO A 204 -25.63 5.94 -2.36
C PRO A 204 -24.94 6.26 -1.04
N GLU A 205 -25.66 6.11 0.04
CA GLU A 205 -25.24 6.45 1.36
C GLU A 205 -23.81 6.04 1.66
N ILE A 206 -22.94 7.02 1.88
CA ILE A 206 -21.55 6.86 2.39
C ILE A 206 -21.59 6.28 3.83
N GLN A 207 -22.69 5.65 4.20
CA GLN A 207 -23.00 5.19 5.53
C GLN A 207 -22.02 4.11 6.03
N TYR A 208 -21.39 3.35 5.13
CA TYR A 208 -20.47 2.29 5.54
C TYR A 208 -19.15 2.81 6.10
N LEU A 209 -18.66 3.91 5.57
CA LEU A 209 -17.47 4.57 6.11
C LEU A 209 -17.81 5.40 7.35
N ASP A 210 -18.94 6.09 7.35
CA ASP A 210 -19.40 6.84 8.52
C ASP A 210 -19.65 5.94 9.73
N ASP A 211 -20.25 4.77 9.54
CA ASP A 211 -20.50 3.80 10.63
C ASP A 211 -19.20 3.10 11.11
N ALA A 212 -18.21 2.96 10.23
CA ALA A 212 -16.91 2.40 10.58
C ALA A 212 -15.94 3.44 11.19
N LEU A 213 -16.21 4.73 10.98
CA LEU A 213 -15.40 5.84 11.49
C LEU A 213 -15.93 6.43 12.80
N ARG A 214 -17.11 6.02 13.25
CA ARG A 214 -17.72 6.35 14.56
C ARG A 214 -17.36 5.28 15.58
#